data_38ad33bf29b42f49d9d0ecbbed256631
#
_entry.id   38ad33bf29b42f49d9d0ecbbed256631
#
_cell.length_a   1.000
_cell.length_b   1.000
_cell.length_c   1.000
_cell.angle_alpha   90.00
_cell.angle_beta   90.00
_cell.angle_gamma   90.00
#
_symmetry.space_group_name_H-M   'P 1'
#
loop_
_entity.id
_entity.type
_entity.pdbx_description
1 polymer ?
#
loop_
_entity_poly.entity_id
_entity_poly.type
_entity_poly.pdbx_seq_one_letter_code
_entity_poly.pdbx_strand_id
1 'polypeptide(L)'
;MELQNSTLGSGFILVGILNDSGSPELVCATVTVLYVLALTSNGLLLLAITMEAQLHMPMYFLLGQISLMDLLFTSVVTPSLAAFLRRENTISFGGCALQMFLALTMGGAEDLLLAFMAYDRYVAVCHPLKYMTLMSPRVCWLMVAISWILASLSALVYTVYTMHYPFCKAQEIRHLLCEIPPLSKLACADTSRYELMVYVMGVTFLIPSLAAILASYTQILLTVLHMLPNEGRKKALVTCSSCLTVVGMFYGAATFTYVLPSSFHSPKQDDIISVFYIIVTPALNPLIYSLRNKEVMGALRRVLGKYMLLAHSML
;
A
#
# COMPACT_ATOMS: atom_id res chain seq x y z
N MET A 1 -8.74 -41.59 -2.99
CA MET A 1 -9.77 -40.62 -2.49
C MET A 1 -9.57 -40.27 -1.01
N GLU A 2 -8.51 -40.76 -0.39
CA GLU A 2 -8.19 -40.55 1.06
C GLU A 2 -7.06 -39.52 1.33
N LEU A 3 -6.38 -39.01 0.28
CA LEU A 3 -5.31 -38.03 0.47
C LEU A 3 -5.81 -36.57 0.63
N GLN A 4 -7.10 -36.33 0.44
CA GLN A 4 -7.66 -34.97 0.46
C GLN A 4 -8.05 -34.44 1.86
N ASN A 5 -8.08 -35.31 2.87
CA ASN A 5 -8.55 -34.97 4.21
C ASN A 5 -7.44 -34.67 5.25
N SER A 6 -6.18 -34.92 4.92
CA SER A 6 -5.07 -34.72 5.86
C SER A 6 -4.41 -33.36 5.78
N THR A 7 -4.66 -32.60 4.71
CA THR A 7 -4.01 -31.29 4.45
C THR A 7 -4.83 -30.07 4.93
N LEU A 8 -6.12 -30.23 5.22
CA LEU A 8 -6.96 -29.15 5.72
C LEU A 8 -6.70 -28.75 7.19
N GLY A 9 -5.90 -29.51 7.92
CA GLY A 9 -5.64 -29.26 9.35
C GLY A 9 -4.29 -28.63 9.70
N SER A 10 -3.32 -28.64 8.79
CA SER A 10 -1.99 -28.07 9.00
C SER A 10 -1.84 -26.76 8.21
N GLY A 11 -1.65 -25.65 8.92
CA GLY A 11 -1.41 -24.36 8.29
C GLY A 11 -0.11 -24.31 7.49
N PHE A 12 0.24 -23.13 7.03
CA PHE A 12 1.50 -22.86 6.32
C PHE A 12 2.59 -22.43 7.30
N ILE A 13 3.85 -22.68 6.93
CA ILE A 13 5.04 -22.21 7.65
C ILE A 13 5.59 -21.01 6.85
N LEU A 14 5.58 -19.85 7.46
CA LEU A 14 6.19 -18.65 6.87
C LEU A 14 7.70 -18.67 7.14
N VAL A 15 8.50 -18.94 6.11
CA VAL A 15 9.97 -18.92 6.18
C VAL A 15 10.43 -17.56 5.67
N GLY A 16 10.53 -16.58 6.59
CA GLY A 16 10.92 -15.22 6.22
C GLY A 16 12.40 -15.08 5.89
N ILE A 17 12.76 -13.89 5.44
CA ILE A 17 14.10 -13.44 4.98
C ILE A 17 15.23 -13.70 5.97
N LEU A 18 14.93 -13.97 7.24
CA LEU A 18 15.96 -14.07 8.29
C LEU A 18 16.79 -15.37 8.23
N ASN A 19 16.24 -16.45 7.71
CA ASN A 19 16.98 -17.70 7.68
C ASN A 19 18.19 -17.64 6.73
N ASP A 20 18.14 -16.77 5.71
CA ASP A 20 19.19 -16.57 4.73
C ASP A 20 20.06 -15.34 5.01
N SER A 21 19.76 -14.55 6.05
CA SER A 21 20.52 -13.35 6.38
C SER A 21 21.70 -13.67 7.32
N GLY A 22 22.89 -13.14 6.99
CA GLY A 22 24.07 -13.27 7.85
C GLY A 22 23.95 -12.56 9.22
N SER A 23 22.84 -11.81 9.46
CA SER A 23 22.59 -11.06 10.71
C SER A 23 21.09 -10.92 10.96
N PRO A 24 20.40 -12.00 11.39
CA PRO A 24 18.94 -12.00 11.60
C PRO A 24 18.48 -10.97 12.63
N GLU A 25 19.28 -10.68 13.64
CA GLU A 25 18.95 -9.67 14.67
C GLU A 25 18.90 -8.26 14.10
N LEU A 26 19.81 -7.90 13.19
CA LEU A 26 19.83 -6.59 12.54
C LEU A 26 18.61 -6.40 11.62
N VAL A 27 18.24 -7.43 10.86
CA VAL A 27 17.04 -7.40 10.01
C VAL A 27 15.80 -7.25 10.86
N CYS A 28 15.69 -8.01 11.94
CA CYS A 28 14.58 -7.92 12.88
C CYS A 28 14.47 -6.51 13.51
N ALA A 29 15.56 -5.94 13.97
CA ALA A 29 15.59 -4.59 14.54
C ALA A 29 15.17 -3.54 13.50
N THR A 30 15.68 -3.64 12.26
CA THR A 30 15.34 -2.72 11.17
C THR A 30 13.85 -2.79 10.82
N VAL A 31 13.30 -3.98 10.66
CA VAL A 31 11.88 -4.21 10.38
C VAL A 31 11.01 -3.65 11.50
N THR A 32 11.39 -3.89 12.77
CA THR A 32 10.65 -3.36 13.94
C THR A 32 10.68 -1.83 13.97
N VAL A 33 11.82 -1.20 13.71
CA VAL A 33 11.94 0.27 13.66
C VAL A 33 11.05 0.85 12.55
N LEU A 34 11.10 0.29 11.35
CA LEU A 34 10.26 0.73 10.23
C LEU A 34 8.77 0.52 10.50
N TYR A 35 8.41 -0.59 11.14
CA TYR A 35 7.05 -0.87 11.58
C TYR A 35 6.52 0.20 12.56
N VAL A 36 7.28 0.49 13.61
CA VAL A 36 6.92 1.55 14.58
C VAL A 36 6.84 2.91 13.88
N LEU A 37 7.76 3.19 12.95
CA LEU A 37 7.74 4.41 12.16
C LEU A 37 6.48 4.50 11.29
N ALA A 38 6.07 3.42 10.62
CA ALA A 38 4.84 3.38 9.82
C ALA A 38 3.60 3.66 10.67
N LEU A 39 3.47 3.01 11.83
CA LEU A 39 2.34 3.23 12.74
C LEU A 39 2.30 4.67 13.26
N THR A 40 3.42 5.18 13.73
CA THR A 40 3.47 6.51 14.34
C THR A 40 3.29 7.62 13.31
N SER A 41 3.93 7.53 12.15
CA SER A 41 3.85 8.58 11.13
C SER A 41 2.45 8.65 10.48
N ASN A 42 1.84 7.52 10.14
CA ASN A 42 0.47 7.50 9.61
C ASN A 42 -0.56 7.91 10.67
N GLY A 43 -0.40 7.45 11.91
CA GLY A 43 -1.26 7.86 13.03
C GLY A 43 -1.22 9.36 13.28
N LEU A 44 -0.02 9.96 13.30
CA LEU A 44 0.15 11.40 13.47
C LEU A 44 -0.42 12.19 12.26
N LEU A 45 -0.26 11.69 11.05
CA LEU A 45 -0.84 12.34 9.87
C LEU A 45 -2.37 12.33 9.90
N LEU A 46 -2.99 11.20 10.23
CA LEU A 46 -4.44 11.11 10.43
C LEU A 46 -4.93 12.05 11.52
N LEU A 47 -4.24 12.08 12.65
CA LEU A 47 -4.57 12.98 13.75
C LEU A 47 -4.48 14.45 13.32
N ALA A 48 -3.45 14.83 12.59
CA ALA A 48 -3.32 16.19 12.05
C ALA A 48 -4.45 16.54 11.09
N ILE A 49 -4.81 15.63 10.16
CA ILE A 49 -5.90 15.85 9.19
C ILE A 49 -7.25 16.00 9.90
N THR A 50 -7.50 15.23 10.97
CA THR A 50 -8.77 15.29 11.71
C THR A 50 -8.89 16.51 12.60
N MET A 51 -7.78 16.96 13.22
CA MET A 51 -7.79 18.05 14.20
C MET A 51 -7.65 19.46 13.59
N GLU A 52 -7.03 19.58 12.43
CA GLU A 52 -6.72 20.86 11.82
C GLU A 52 -7.66 21.19 10.66
N ALA A 53 -8.56 22.16 10.86
CA ALA A 53 -9.55 22.59 9.86
C ALA A 53 -8.94 23.02 8.51
N GLN A 54 -7.69 23.49 8.51
CA GLN A 54 -6.95 23.85 7.29
C GLN A 54 -6.66 22.64 6.39
N LEU A 55 -6.69 21.43 6.94
CA LEU A 55 -6.47 20.16 6.22
C LEU A 55 -7.80 19.48 5.81
N HIS A 56 -8.95 20.13 5.96
CA HIS A 56 -10.24 19.60 5.52
C HIS A 56 -10.52 19.88 4.03
N MET A 57 -9.50 19.69 3.18
CA MET A 57 -9.61 19.80 1.72
C MET A 57 -9.65 18.40 1.09
N PRO A 58 -10.25 18.26 -0.12
CA PRO A 58 -10.36 16.98 -0.82
C PRO A 58 -9.06 16.17 -0.86
N MET A 59 -7.95 16.82 -1.19
CA MET A 59 -6.64 16.18 -1.23
C MET A 59 -6.26 15.51 0.09
N TYR A 60 -6.41 16.22 1.21
CA TYR A 60 -6.02 15.69 2.52
C TYR A 60 -6.99 14.61 3.00
N PHE A 61 -8.27 14.70 2.59
CA PHE A 61 -9.22 13.62 2.83
C PHE A 61 -8.80 12.31 2.14
N LEU A 62 -8.42 12.38 0.84
CA LEU A 62 -7.91 11.22 0.11
C LEU A 62 -6.58 10.72 0.69
N LEU A 63 -5.69 11.63 1.07
CA LEU A 63 -4.44 11.28 1.74
C LEU A 63 -4.68 10.60 3.09
N GLY A 64 -5.66 11.03 3.86
CA GLY A 64 -6.08 10.38 5.09
C GLY A 64 -6.57 8.95 4.86
N GLN A 65 -7.24 8.67 3.74
CA GLN A 65 -7.64 7.31 3.39
C GLN A 65 -6.41 6.41 3.11
N ILE A 66 -5.40 6.91 2.40
CA ILE A 66 -4.15 6.16 2.19
C ILE A 66 -3.46 5.90 3.53
N SER A 67 -3.33 6.90 4.41
CA SER A 67 -2.75 6.68 5.74
C SER A 67 -3.53 5.68 6.59
N LEU A 68 -4.86 5.66 6.48
CA LEU A 68 -5.70 4.66 7.13
C LEU A 68 -5.42 3.25 6.58
N MET A 69 -5.29 3.12 5.26
CA MET A 69 -4.93 1.85 4.61
C MET A 69 -3.53 1.38 5.03
N ASP A 70 -2.55 2.27 5.06
CA ASP A 70 -1.20 1.97 5.53
C ASP A 70 -1.21 1.45 6.99
N LEU A 71 -2.03 2.04 7.89
CA LEU A 71 -2.21 1.56 9.25
C LEU A 71 -2.86 0.18 9.30
N LEU A 72 -3.92 -0.04 8.53
CA LEU A 72 -4.61 -1.33 8.46
C LEU A 72 -3.70 -2.40 7.87
N PHE A 73 -2.99 -2.09 6.79
CA PHE A 73 -2.04 -3.00 6.16
C PHE A 73 -0.91 -3.39 7.11
N THR A 74 -0.32 -2.40 7.79
CA THR A 74 0.70 -2.62 8.82
C THR A 74 0.17 -3.52 9.93
N SER A 75 -1.10 -3.38 10.33
CA SER A 75 -1.74 -4.24 11.34
C SER A 75 -1.97 -5.67 10.86
N VAL A 76 -2.25 -5.87 9.56
CA VAL A 76 -2.37 -7.20 8.93
C VAL A 76 -1.02 -7.94 8.90
N VAL A 77 0.08 -7.20 8.81
CA VAL A 77 1.44 -7.75 8.86
C VAL A 77 1.88 -8.15 10.27
N THR A 78 1.31 -7.50 11.31
CA THR A 78 1.71 -7.70 12.72
C THR A 78 1.72 -9.15 13.17
N PRO A 79 0.72 -10.00 12.91
CA PRO A 79 0.74 -11.40 13.34
C PRO A 79 1.92 -12.17 12.75
N SER A 80 2.22 -11.96 11.48
CA SER A 80 3.37 -12.61 10.81
C SER A 80 4.70 -12.13 11.39
N LEU A 81 4.83 -10.84 11.65
CA LEU A 81 6.02 -10.27 12.29
C LEU A 81 6.18 -10.78 13.74
N ALA A 82 5.10 -10.88 14.49
CA ALA A 82 5.11 -11.39 15.87
C ALA A 82 5.43 -12.90 15.91
N ALA A 83 4.86 -13.70 15.02
CA ALA A 83 5.17 -15.11 14.87
C ALA A 83 6.65 -15.33 14.51
N PHE A 84 7.14 -14.50 13.62
CA PHE A 84 8.54 -14.46 13.21
C PHE A 84 9.49 -14.15 14.39
N LEU A 85 9.18 -13.16 15.22
CA LEU A 85 9.95 -12.82 16.42
C LEU A 85 9.94 -13.94 17.48
N ARG A 86 8.86 -14.71 17.55
CA ARG A 86 8.70 -15.84 18.48
C ARG A 86 9.27 -17.15 17.93
N ARG A 87 9.75 -17.19 16.68
CA ARG A 87 10.16 -18.40 15.95
C ARG A 87 9.01 -19.42 15.78
N GLU A 88 7.76 -18.98 15.91
CA GLU A 88 6.55 -19.76 15.68
C GLU A 88 5.96 -19.33 14.32
N ASN A 89 6.56 -19.81 13.24
CA ASN A 89 6.28 -19.32 11.89
C ASN A 89 5.06 -20.00 11.23
N THR A 90 4.09 -20.46 12.00
CA THR A 90 2.92 -21.15 11.48
C THR A 90 1.71 -20.22 11.37
N ILE A 91 1.03 -20.25 10.22
CA ILE A 91 -0.24 -19.57 9.99
C ILE A 91 -1.29 -20.59 9.55
N SER A 92 -2.50 -20.51 10.10
CA SER A 92 -3.59 -21.39 9.68
C SER A 92 -4.03 -21.07 8.24
N PHE A 93 -4.65 -22.06 7.56
CA PHE A 93 -5.19 -21.87 6.20
C PHE A 93 -6.17 -20.69 6.12
N GLY A 94 -7.10 -20.58 7.08
CA GLY A 94 -8.04 -19.46 7.17
C GLY A 94 -7.34 -18.11 7.46
N GLY A 95 -6.30 -18.12 8.31
CA GLY A 95 -5.49 -16.93 8.60
C GLY A 95 -4.75 -16.44 7.35
N CYS A 96 -4.20 -17.36 6.57
CA CYS A 96 -3.54 -17.08 5.29
C CYS A 96 -4.53 -16.48 4.27
N ALA A 97 -5.73 -17.06 4.14
CA ALA A 97 -6.79 -16.54 3.27
C ALA A 97 -7.23 -15.12 3.67
N LEU A 98 -7.45 -14.89 4.96
CA LEU A 98 -7.82 -13.58 5.47
C LEU A 98 -6.73 -12.54 5.24
N GLN A 99 -5.47 -12.89 5.51
CA GLN A 99 -4.33 -12.01 5.30
C GLN A 99 -4.19 -11.62 3.82
N MET A 100 -4.32 -12.57 2.90
CA MET A 100 -4.28 -12.34 1.46
C MET A 100 -5.44 -11.45 1.00
N PHE A 101 -6.67 -11.73 1.45
CA PHE A 101 -7.85 -10.91 1.14
C PHE A 101 -7.67 -9.47 1.58
N LEU A 102 -7.21 -9.23 2.80
CA LEU A 102 -7.01 -7.88 3.33
C LEU A 102 -5.87 -7.16 2.61
N ALA A 103 -4.75 -7.83 2.34
CA ALA A 103 -3.62 -7.25 1.63
C ALA A 103 -4.00 -6.82 0.19
N LEU A 104 -4.69 -7.69 -0.55
CA LEU A 104 -5.17 -7.39 -1.90
C LEU A 104 -6.22 -6.28 -1.92
N THR A 105 -7.12 -6.25 -0.94
CA THR A 105 -8.12 -5.17 -0.82
C THR A 105 -7.45 -3.83 -0.60
N MET A 106 -6.50 -3.75 0.32
CA MET A 106 -5.80 -2.49 0.62
C MET A 106 -4.92 -2.03 -0.53
N GLY A 107 -4.15 -2.93 -1.14
CA GLY A 107 -3.32 -2.60 -2.31
C GLY A 107 -4.15 -2.16 -3.52
N GLY A 108 -5.25 -2.83 -3.84
CA GLY A 108 -6.14 -2.44 -4.93
C GLY A 108 -6.89 -1.12 -4.67
N ALA A 109 -7.28 -0.88 -3.42
CA ALA A 109 -7.91 0.39 -3.06
C ALA A 109 -6.90 1.55 -3.08
N GLU A 110 -5.65 1.34 -2.67
CA GLU A 110 -4.56 2.31 -2.76
C GLU A 110 -4.26 2.67 -4.21
N ASP A 111 -4.21 1.68 -5.13
CA ASP A 111 -4.05 1.88 -6.58
C ASP A 111 -5.06 2.89 -7.13
N LEU A 112 -6.35 2.67 -6.86
CA LEU A 112 -7.42 3.55 -7.31
C LEU A 112 -7.37 4.93 -6.64
N LEU A 113 -7.05 5.00 -5.35
CA LEU A 113 -6.92 6.27 -4.64
C LEU A 113 -5.77 7.12 -5.14
N LEU A 114 -4.63 6.52 -5.52
CA LEU A 114 -3.52 7.23 -6.14
C LEU A 114 -3.94 7.85 -7.48
N ALA A 115 -4.76 7.14 -8.28
CA ALA A 115 -5.31 7.70 -9.51
C ALA A 115 -6.28 8.86 -9.23
N PHE A 116 -7.15 8.75 -8.23
CA PHE A 116 -8.05 9.84 -7.82
C PHE A 116 -7.30 11.04 -7.24
N MET A 117 -6.20 10.81 -6.50
CA MET A 117 -5.34 11.91 -6.05
C MET A 117 -4.63 12.61 -7.20
N ALA A 118 -4.22 11.90 -8.24
CA ALA A 118 -3.66 12.51 -9.45
C ALA A 118 -4.71 13.36 -10.17
N TYR A 119 -5.94 12.87 -10.26
CA TYR A 119 -7.08 13.64 -10.80
C TYR A 119 -7.38 14.89 -9.95
N ASP A 120 -7.40 14.77 -8.62
CA ASP A 120 -7.55 15.93 -7.71
C ASP A 120 -6.49 17.02 -7.99
N ARG A 121 -5.24 16.60 -8.14
CA ARG A 121 -4.14 17.52 -8.50
C ARG A 121 -4.35 18.18 -9.86
N TYR A 122 -4.77 17.40 -10.85
CA TYR A 122 -5.09 17.90 -12.18
C TYR A 122 -6.19 18.99 -12.11
N VAL A 123 -7.29 18.72 -11.44
CA VAL A 123 -8.39 19.68 -11.31
C VAL A 123 -7.94 20.94 -10.55
N ALA A 124 -7.17 20.78 -9.46
CA ALA A 124 -6.69 21.90 -8.66
C ALA A 124 -5.77 22.85 -9.44
N VAL A 125 -4.92 22.30 -10.32
CA VAL A 125 -3.95 23.11 -11.07
C VAL A 125 -4.52 23.63 -12.39
N CYS A 126 -5.22 22.78 -13.14
CA CYS A 126 -5.69 23.11 -14.48
C CYS A 126 -7.09 23.77 -14.49
N HIS A 127 -7.91 23.52 -13.47
CA HIS A 127 -9.29 24.03 -13.38
C HIS A 127 -9.63 24.63 -12.00
N PRO A 128 -8.85 25.58 -11.46
CA PRO A 128 -9.00 26.07 -10.09
C PRO A 128 -10.39 26.66 -9.80
N LEU A 129 -11.02 27.32 -10.79
CA LEU A 129 -12.36 27.90 -10.62
C LEU A 129 -13.48 26.86 -10.49
N LYS A 130 -13.28 25.65 -10.99
CA LYS A 130 -14.24 24.54 -10.92
C LYS A 130 -13.88 23.51 -9.84
N TYR A 131 -12.79 23.72 -9.12
CA TYR A 131 -12.27 22.74 -8.18
C TYR A 131 -13.29 22.31 -7.13
N MET A 132 -13.93 23.26 -6.45
CA MET A 132 -14.92 22.98 -5.40
C MET A 132 -16.18 22.27 -5.92
N THR A 133 -16.50 22.41 -7.20
CA THR A 133 -17.64 21.73 -7.83
C THR A 133 -17.26 20.30 -8.23
N LEU A 134 -16.12 20.11 -8.87
CA LEU A 134 -15.64 18.81 -9.35
C LEU A 134 -15.16 17.91 -8.21
N MET A 135 -14.55 18.50 -7.18
CA MET A 135 -14.06 17.80 -5.99
C MET A 135 -14.92 18.08 -4.77
N SER A 136 -16.26 17.99 -4.95
CA SER A 136 -17.18 18.13 -3.82
C SER A 136 -17.03 16.97 -2.82
N PRO A 137 -17.40 17.15 -1.52
CA PRO A 137 -17.31 16.10 -0.52
C PRO A 137 -18.05 14.81 -0.94
N ARG A 138 -19.17 14.95 -1.64
CA ARG A 138 -19.91 13.78 -2.17
C ARG A 138 -19.10 13.00 -3.18
N VAL A 139 -18.40 13.69 -4.09
CA VAL A 139 -17.52 13.06 -5.10
C VAL A 139 -16.35 12.36 -4.41
N CYS A 140 -15.72 12.98 -3.43
CA CYS A 140 -14.62 12.37 -2.68
C CYS A 140 -15.06 11.10 -1.94
N TRP A 141 -16.21 11.11 -1.27
CA TRP A 141 -16.77 9.90 -0.64
C TRP A 141 -17.12 8.82 -1.65
N LEU A 142 -17.64 9.18 -2.82
CA LEU A 142 -17.91 8.24 -3.91
C LEU A 142 -16.62 7.59 -4.43
N MET A 143 -15.56 8.37 -4.63
CA MET A 143 -14.24 7.87 -5.03
C MET A 143 -13.71 6.83 -4.03
N VAL A 144 -13.77 7.15 -2.73
CA VAL A 144 -13.37 6.22 -1.66
C VAL A 144 -14.23 4.96 -1.68
N ALA A 145 -15.55 5.09 -1.72
CA ALA A 145 -16.46 3.95 -1.74
C ALA A 145 -16.22 3.03 -2.95
N ILE A 146 -16.04 3.59 -4.15
CA ILE A 146 -15.73 2.83 -5.36
C ILE A 146 -14.41 2.09 -5.19
N SER A 147 -13.36 2.76 -4.67
CA SER A 147 -12.05 2.13 -4.45
C SER A 147 -12.16 0.92 -3.54
N TRP A 148 -12.82 1.05 -2.39
CA TRP A 148 -12.98 -0.05 -1.44
C TRP A 148 -13.85 -1.19 -1.99
N ILE A 149 -14.96 -0.87 -2.65
CA ILE A 149 -15.89 -1.89 -3.19
C ILE A 149 -15.21 -2.69 -4.30
N LEU A 150 -14.61 -2.02 -5.29
CA LEU A 150 -13.97 -2.71 -6.41
C LEU A 150 -12.77 -3.54 -5.95
N ALA A 151 -11.93 -2.98 -5.06
CA ALA A 151 -10.80 -3.70 -4.51
C ALA A 151 -11.23 -4.91 -3.69
N SER A 152 -12.25 -4.79 -2.82
CA SER A 152 -12.75 -5.92 -2.01
C SER A 152 -13.36 -7.02 -2.87
N LEU A 153 -14.13 -6.67 -3.89
CA LEU A 153 -14.72 -7.66 -4.79
C LEU A 153 -13.64 -8.42 -5.57
N SER A 154 -12.65 -7.72 -6.11
CA SER A 154 -11.54 -8.37 -6.81
C SER A 154 -10.70 -9.22 -5.86
N ALA A 155 -10.36 -8.72 -4.68
CA ALA A 155 -9.62 -9.47 -3.67
C ALA A 155 -10.35 -10.74 -3.24
N LEU A 156 -11.67 -10.69 -3.10
CA LEU A 156 -12.49 -11.87 -2.78
C LEU A 156 -12.37 -12.95 -3.88
N VAL A 157 -12.51 -12.55 -5.14
CA VAL A 157 -12.38 -13.48 -6.27
C VAL A 157 -11.00 -14.13 -6.28
N TYR A 158 -9.94 -13.35 -6.12
CA TYR A 158 -8.57 -13.89 -6.07
C TYR A 158 -8.34 -14.83 -4.91
N THR A 159 -8.76 -14.43 -3.72
CA THR A 159 -8.57 -15.23 -2.51
C THR A 159 -9.28 -16.57 -2.64
N VAL A 160 -10.56 -16.56 -3.03
CA VAL A 160 -11.34 -17.79 -3.21
C VAL A 160 -10.71 -18.69 -4.28
N TYR A 161 -10.32 -18.11 -5.42
CA TYR A 161 -9.71 -18.87 -6.50
C TYR A 161 -8.36 -19.48 -6.09
N THR A 162 -7.49 -18.71 -5.42
CA THR A 162 -6.19 -19.17 -4.93
C THR A 162 -6.35 -20.30 -3.91
N MET A 163 -7.25 -20.14 -2.94
CA MET A 163 -7.45 -21.11 -1.88
C MET A 163 -8.16 -22.39 -2.34
N HIS A 164 -8.70 -22.39 -3.55
CA HIS A 164 -9.32 -23.59 -4.14
C HIS A 164 -8.29 -24.54 -4.76
N TYR A 165 -7.05 -24.09 -4.98
CA TYR A 165 -6.00 -24.95 -5.52
C TYR A 165 -5.52 -25.98 -4.50
N PRO A 166 -5.22 -27.21 -4.96
CA PRO A 166 -4.60 -28.21 -4.10
C PRO A 166 -3.12 -27.89 -3.87
N PHE A 167 -2.76 -27.71 -2.61
CA PHE A 167 -1.37 -27.51 -2.18
C PHE A 167 -0.80 -28.84 -1.73
N CYS A 168 0.19 -29.40 -2.44
CA CYS A 168 0.77 -30.72 -2.14
C CYS A 168 2.28 -30.67 -1.84
N LYS A 169 2.93 -29.53 -2.13
CA LYS A 169 4.34 -29.34 -1.82
C LYS A 169 4.52 -28.95 -0.35
N ALA A 170 5.77 -28.93 0.10
CA ALA A 170 6.09 -28.50 1.45
C ALA A 170 5.33 -27.20 1.77
N GLN A 171 4.68 -27.16 2.94
CA GLN A 171 3.83 -26.05 3.37
C GLN A 171 4.64 -24.80 3.77
N GLU A 172 5.83 -24.65 3.23
CA GLU A 172 6.76 -23.55 3.52
C GLU A 172 6.57 -22.42 2.50
N ILE A 173 6.04 -21.31 2.97
CA ILE A 173 5.94 -20.05 2.19
C ILE A 173 7.18 -19.22 2.49
N ARG A 174 8.07 -19.06 1.52
CA ARG A 174 9.24 -18.16 1.63
C ARG A 174 8.83 -16.74 1.36
N HIS A 175 8.10 -16.16 2.30
CA HIS A 175 7.61 -14.78 2.22
C HIS A 175 7.16 -14.27 3.60
N LEU A 176 7.08 -12.94 3.77
CA LEU A 176 6.59 -12.31 5.01
C LEU A 176 5.08 -12.44 5.19
N LEU A 177 4.34 -12.57 4.09
CA LEU A 177 2.88 -12.65 4.05
C LEU A 177 2.42 -13.81 3.17
N CYS A 178 1.17 -14.24 3.40
CA CYS A 178 0.46 -15.07 2.45
C CYS A 178 0.05 -14.21 1.24
N GLU A 179 0.77 -14.37 0.14
CA GLU A 179 0.49 -13.69 -1.11
C GLU A 179 0.36 -14.67 -2.28
N ILE A 180 -0.20 -14.17 -3.39
CA ILE A 180 -0.49 -14.97 -4.56
C ILE A 180 0.77 -15.62 -5.17
N PRO A 181 1.86 -14.87 -5.47
CA PRO A 181 3.00 -15.45 -6.17
C PRO A 181 3.72 -16.57 -5.38
N PRO A 182 3.95 -16.46 -4.05
CA PRO A 182 4.52 -17.55 -3.29
C PRO A 182 3.62 -18.78 -3.20
N LEU A 183 2.30 -18.59 -3.04
CA LEU A 183 1.33 -19.67 -2.94
C LEU A 183 1.19 -20.46 -4.24
N SER A 184 1.25 -19.80 -5.39
CA SER A 184 1.18 -20.47 -6.69
C SER A 184 2.31 -21.48 -6.89
N LYS A 185 3.50 -21.22 -6.33
CA LYS A 185 4.65 -22.13 -6.39
C LYS A 185 4.45 -23.41 -5.58
N LEU A 186 3.50 -23.43 -4.62
CA LEU A 186 3.16 -24.58 -3.78
C LEU A 186 2.03 -25.45 -4.35
N ALA A 187 1.33 -24.98 -5.37
CA ALA A 187 0.26 -25.70 -6.03
C ALA A 187 0.80 -26.93 -6.78
N CYS A 188 0.00 -27.99 -6.81
CA CYS A 188 0.32 -29.29 -7.45
C CYS A 188 -0.24 -29.42 -8.85
N ALA A 189 -1.24 -28.61 -9.16
CA ALA A 189 -1.86 -28.60 -10.47
C ALA A 189 -1.11 -27.66 -11.43
N ASP A 190 -1.41 -27.77 -12.73
CA ASP A 190 -0.93 -26.80 -13.70
C ASP A 190 -1.41 -25.39 -13.37
N THR A 191 -0.47 -24.51 -13.06
CA THR A 191 -0.72 -23.14 -12.64
C THR A 191 -0.81 -22.15 -13.79
N SER A 192 -0.64 -22.60 -15.04
CA SER A 192 -0.56 -21.70 -16.21
C SER A 192 -1.82 -20.82 -16.36
N ARG A 193 -3.02 -21.39 -16.14
CA ARG A 193 -4.27 -20.63 -16.17
C ARG A 193 -4.39 -19.65 -15.01
N TYR A 194 -3.88 -20.03 -13.85
CA TYR A 194 -3.86 -19.21 -12.66
C TYR A 194 -2.91 -18.02 -12.83
N GLU A 195 -1.69 -18.26 -13.31
CA GLU A 195 -0.71 -17.21 -13.62
C GLU A 195 -1.24 -16.23 -14.65
N LEU A 196 -1.90 -16.73 -15.71
CA LEU A 196 -2.56 -15.90 -16.71
C LEU A 196 -3.67 -15.04 -16.09
N MET A 197 -4.49 -15.61 -15.19
CA MET A 197 -5.55 -14.85 -14.51
C MET A 197 -4.95 -13.73 -13.65
N VAL A 198 -3.92 -14.04 -12.85
CA VAL A 198 -3.22 -13.05 -12.01
C VAL A 198 -2.64 -11.92 -12.87
N TYR A 199 -1.99 -12.28 -13.98
CA TYR A 199 -1.43 -11.32 -14.93
C TYR A 199 -2.51 -10.42 -15.55
N VAL A 200 -3.57 -11.01 -16.11
CA VAL A 200 -4.66 -10.26 -16.76
C VAL A 200 -5.31 -9.28 -15.78
N MET A 201 -5.56 -9.71 -14.56
CA MET A 201 -6.19 -8.86 -13.55
C MET A 201 -5.22 -7.78 -13.05
N GLY A 202 -3.94 -8.11 -12.83
CA GLY A 202 -2.91 -7.13 -12.49
C GLY A 202 -2.84 -6.02 -13.55
N VAL A 203 -2.75 -6.41 -14.81
CA VAL A 203 -2.77 -5.48 -15.95
C VAL A 203 -4.06 -4.66 -16.01
N THR A 204 -5.22 -5.28 -15.76
CA THR A 204 -6.53 -4.61 -15.82
C THR A 204 -6.70 -3.54 -14.72
N PHE A 205 -6.10 -3.73 -13.56
CA PHE A 205 -6.12 -2.72 -12.48
C PHE A 205 -5.00 -1.68 -12.66
N LEU A 206 -3.76 -2.13 -12.83
CA LEU A 206 -2.59 -1.25 -12.83
C LEU A 206 -2.51 -0.34 -14.07
N ILE A 207 -2.84 -0.85 -15.27
CA ILE A 207 -2.65 -0.06 -16.49
C ILE A 207 -3.62 1.13 -16.60
N PRO A 208 -4.95 0.99 -16.38
CA PRO A 208 -5.85 2.12 -16.42
C PRO A 208 -5.53 3.19 -15.36
N SER A 209 -5.21 2.77 -14.14
CA SER A 209 -4.84 3.67 -13.04
C SER A 209 -3.56 4.42 -13.38
N LEU A 210 -2.52 3.73 -13.84
CA LEU A 210 -1.26 4.34 -14.25
C LEU A 210 -1.46 5.30 -15.45
N ALA A 211 -2.25 4.92 -16.43
CA ALA A 211 -2.57 5.77 -17.58
C ALA A 211 -3.29 7.07 -17.13
N ALA A 212 -4.27 6.96 -16.22
CA ALA A 212 -4.96 8.12 -15.65
C ALA A 212 -4.00 9.04 -14.89
N ILE A 213 -3.07 8.47 -14.11
CA ILE A 213 -2.04 9.21 -13.38
C ILE A 213 -1.12 9.94 -14.36
N LEU A 214 -0.56 9.24 -15.33
CA LEU A 214 0.35 9.82 -16.32
C LEU A 214 -0.33 10.91 -17.15
N ALA A 215 -1.58 10.71 -17.57
CA ALA A 215 -2.37 11.72 -18.27
C ALA A 215 -2.57 12.97 -17.40
N SER A 216 -2.96 12.79 -16.14
CA SER A 216 -3.16 13.89 -15.18
C SER A 216 -1.87 14.71 -15.00
N TYR A 217 -0.74 14.06 -14.72
CA TYR A 217 0.54 14.75 -14.51
C TYR A 217 1.10 15.36 -15.78
N THR A 218 0.87 14.75 -16.95
CA THR A 218 1.25 15.38 -18.24
C THR A 218 0.49 16.70 -18.44
N GLN A 219 -0.82 16.73 -18.21
CA GLN A 219 -1.61 17.95 -18.31
C GLN A 219 -1.18 19.02 -17.28
N ILE A 220 -0.91 18.60 -16.04
CA ILE A 220 -0.37 19.49 -15.01
C ILE A 220 0.96 20.11 -15.48
N LEU A 221 1.88 19.27 -15.97
CA LEU A 221 3.20 19.72 -16.42
C LEU A 221 3.07 20.72 -17.58
N LEU A 222 2.25 20.41 -18.58
CA LEU A 222 2.00 21.33 -19.70
C LEU A 222 1.45 22.68 -19.21
N THR A 223 0.45 22.65 -18.31
CA THR A 223 -0.12 23.87 -17.72
C THR A 223 0.92 24.67 -16.95
N VAL A 224 1.72 24.02 -16.10
CA VAL A 224 2.74 24.67 -15.26
C VAL A 224 3.89 25.24 -16.11
N LEU A 225 4.25 24.62 -17.23
CA LEU A 225 5.26 25.13 -18.14
C LEU A 225 4.83 26.43 -18.83
N HIS A 226 3.52 26.59 -19.08
CA HIS A 226 2.95 27.82 -19.63
C HIS A 226 2.74 28.95 -18.59
N MET A 227 2.87 28.65 -17.30
CA MET A 227 2.79 29.64 -16.23
C MET A 227 4.08 30.47 -16.16
N LEU A 228 3.95 31.77 -15.85
CA LEU A 228 5.12 32.59 -15.54
C LEU A 228 5.88 32.03 -14.33
N PRO A 229 7.23 32.13 -14.32
CA PRO A 229 8.04 31.70 -13.19
C PRO A 229 7.67 32.48 -11.92
N ASN A 230 7.00 31.82 -10.99
CA ASN A 230 6.59 32.40 -9.72
C ASN A 230 6.58 31.29 -8.61
N GLU A 231 6.29 31.71 -7.38
CA GLU A 231 6.17 30.81 -6.22
C GLU A 231 5.11 29.71 -6.42
N GLY A 232 3.99 30.02 -7.12
CA GLY A 232 2.94 29.05 -7.43
C GLY A 232 3.43 27.93 -8.32
N ARG A 233 4.22 28.23 -9.37
CA ARG A 233 4.85 27.23 -10.25
C ARG A 233 5.78 26.31 -9.45
N LYS A 234 6.62 26.88 -8.58
CA LYS A 234 7.54 26.12 -7.74
C LYS A 234 6.77 25.20 -6.78
N LYS A 235 5.72 25.71 -6.11
CA LYS A 235 4.87 24.93 -5.20
C LYS A 235 4.18 23.76 -5.92
N ALA A 236 3.64 23.99 -7.12
CA ALA A 236 3.00 22.96 -7.94
C ALA A 236 4.00 21.85 -8.31
N LEU A 237 5.19 22.21 -8.80
CA LEU A 237 6.23 21.23 -9.16
C LEU A 237 6.69 20.39 -7.97
N VAL A 238 6.89 21.00 -6.81
CA VAL A 238 7.29 20.28 -5.58
C VAL A 238 6.21 19.30 -5.15
N THR A 239 4.95 19.70 -5.16
CA THR A 239 3.82 18.83 -4.79
C THR A 239 3.69 17.66 -5.77
N CYS A 240 3.74 17.93 -7.08
CA CYS A 240 3.68 16.88 -8.11
C CYS A 240 4.84 15.88 -7.99
N SER A 241 6.06 16.36 -7.72
CA SER A 241 7.20 15.46 -7.58
C SER A 241 7.07 14.51 -6.38
N SER A 242 6.43 14.96 -5.29
CA SER A 242 6.15 14.11 -4.12
C SER A 242 5.18 12.99 -4.46
N CYS A 243 4.06 13.34 -5.08
CA CYS A 243 3.07 12.36 -5.51
C CYS A 243 3.66 11.36 -6.52
N LEU A 244 4.44 11.84 -7.50
CA LEU A 244 5.11 10.96 -8.47
C LEU A 244 6.14 10.04 -7.82
N THR A 245 6.78 10.44 -6.74
CA THR A 245 7.70 9.56 -5.99
C THR A 245 6.93 8.39 -5.36
N VAL A 246 5.80 8.66 -4.70
CA VAL A 246 4.95 7.59 -4.11
C VAL A 246 4.39 6.69 -5.20
N VAL A 247 3.87 7.26 -6.29
CA VAL A 247 3.39 6.51 -7.46
C VAL A 247 4.50 5.61 -8.01
N GLY A 248 5.72 6.12 -8.18
CA GLY A 248 6.85 5.34 -8.66
C GLY A 248 7.23 4.17 -7.74
N MET A 249 7.17 4.38 -6.43
CA MET A 249 7.42 3.32 -5.45
C MET A 249 6.33 2.25 -5.50
N PHE A 250 5.06 2.65 -5.50
CA PHE A 250 3.93 1.73 -5.54
C PHE A 250 3.90 0.93 -6.85
N TYR A 251 3.86 1.62 -8.00
CA TYR A 251 3.75 0.95 -9.30
C TYR A 251 5.01 0.17 -9.68
N GLY A 252 6.18 0.61 -9.24
CA GLY A 252 7.43 -0.14 -9.42
C GLY A 252 7.37 -1.50 -8.72
N ALA A 253 6.97 -1.53 -7.46
CA ALA A 253 6.81 -2.76 -6.69
C ALA A 253 5.68 -3.65 -7.25
N ALA A 254 4.50 -3.06 -7.52
CA ALA A 254 3.35 -3.80 -8.05
C ALA A 254 3.62 -4.42 -9.43
N THR A 255 4.28 -3.68 -10.34
CA THR A 255 4.66 -4.18 -11.66
C THR A 255 5.65 -5.33 -11.54
N PHE A 256 6.65 -5.20 -10.67
CA PHE A 256 7.59 -6.29 -10.43
C PHE A 256 6.86 -7.53 -9.93
N THR A 257 5.99 -7.39 -8.94
CA THR A 257 5.34 -8.53 -8.27
C THR A 257 4.30 -9.23 -9.14
N TYR A 258 3.50 -8.47 -9.92
CA TYR A 258 2.30 -9.01 -10.59
C TYR A 258 2.37 -9.02 -12.12
N VAL A 259 3.28 -8.27 -12.74
CA VAL A 259 3.33 -8.12 -14.21
C VAL A 259 4.56 -8.80 -14.82
N LEU A 260 5.70 -8.79 -14.13
CA LEU A 260 6.90 -9.40 -14.67
C LEU A 260 6.80 -10.94 -14.69
N PRO A 261 7.26 -11.59 -15.79
CA PRO A 261 7.30 -13.04 -15.87
C PRO A 261 8.18 -13.68 -14.79
N SER A 262 7.86 -14.91 -14.41
CA SER A 262 8.61 -15.69 -13.40
C SER A 262 10.10 -15.85 -13.69
N SER A 263 10.52 -15.71 -14.95
CA SER A 263 11.93 -15.74 -15.37
C SER A 263 12.77 -14.56 -14.84
N PHE A 264 12.13 -13.46 -14.47
CA PHE A 264 12.79 -12.28 -13.89
C PHE A 264 12.82 -12.31 -12.35
N HIS A 265 12.17 -13.29 -11.72
CA HIS A 265 12.09 -13.44 -10.30
C HIS A 265 13.22 -14.31 -9.74
N SER A 266 13.88 -13.84 -8.71
CA SER A 266 14.78 -14.65 -7.87
C SER A 266 14.32 -14.54 -6.42
N PRO A 267 14.52 -15.59 -5.58
CA PRO A 267 14.08 -15.58 -4.20
C PRO A 267 14.56 -14.35 -3.41
N LYS A 268 15.82 -13.94 -3.60
CA LYS A 268 16.37 -12.75 -2.94
C LYS A 268 15.75 -11.44 -3.39
N GLN A 269 15.41 -11.31 -4.68
CA GLN A 269 14.76 -10.11 -5.21
C GLN A 269 13.32 -10.02 -4.72
N ASP A 270 12.59 -11.14 -4.76
CA ASP A 270 11.21 -11.22 -4.27
C ASP A 270 11.14 -10.81 -2.79
N ASP A 271 12.08 -11.29 -1.98
CA ASP A 271 12.19 -10.94 -0.56
C ASP A 271 12.46 -9.44 -0.35
N ILE A 272 13.41 -8.84 -1.07
CA ILE A 272 13.75 -7.42 -0.95
C ILE A 272 12.54 -6.55 -1.35
N ILE A 273 11.89 -6.90 -2.46
CA ILE A 273 10.74 -6.13 -2.95
C ILE A 273 9.56 -6.27 -2.01
N SER A 274 9.33 -7.45 -1.43
CA SER A 274 8.27 -7.65 -0.44
C SER A 274 8.48 -6.79 0.82
N VAL A 275 9.69 -6.75 1.37
CA VAL A 275 10.01 -5.83 2.48
C VAL A 275 9.77 -4.39 2.08
N PHE A 276 10.14 -4.03 0.86
CA PHE A 276 10.00 -2.66 0.38
C PHE A 276 8.54 -2.22 0.36
N TYR A 277 7.63 -2.97 -0.28
CA TYR A 277 6.24 -2.54 -0.37
C TYR A 277 5.41 -2.82 0.89
N ILE A 278 5.77 -3.85 1.67
CA ILE A 278 5.04 -4.20 2.89
C ILE A 278 5.38 -3.26 4.06
N ILE A 279 6.63 -2.84 4.17
CA ILE A 279 7.14 -2.16 5.36
C ILE A 279 7.68 -0.76 5.05
N VAL A 280 8.52 -0.64 4.00
CA VAL A 280 9.18 0.62 3.68
C VAL A 280 8.20 1.64 3.10
N THR A 281 7.35 1.23 2.17
CA THR A 281 6.38 2.12 1.52
C THR A 281 5.39 2.73 2.51
N PRO A 282 4.69 1.98 3.40
CA PRO A 282 3.82 2.55 4.42
C PRO A 282 4.54 3.48 5.41
N ALA A 283 5.83 3.25 5.67
CA ALA A 283 6.62 4.14 6.53
C ALA A 283 7.01 5.44 5.82
N LEU A 284 7.28 5.40 4.52
CA LEU A 284 7.73 6.55 3.74
C LEU A 284 6.60 7.43 3.22
N ASN A 285 5.43 6.86 2.89
CA ASN A 285 4.28 7.60 2.36
C ASN A 285 3.96 8.87 3.17
N PRO A 286 3.68 8.79 4.49
CA PRO A 286 3.36 9.97 5.28
C PRO A 286 4.53 10.94 5.39
N LEU A 287 5.77 10.46 5.41
CA LEU A 287 6.95 11.31 5.45
C LEU A 287 7.12 12.12 4.16
N ILE A 288 6.96 11.49 3.00
CA ILE A 288 7.05 12.16 1.70
C ILE A 288 5.99 13.26 1.59
N TYR A 289 4.76 12.98 2.00
CA TYR A 289 3.67 13.96 1.95
C TYR A 289 3.84 15.06 3.01
N SER A 290 4.26 14.74 4.23
CA SER A 290 4.39 15.72 5.31
C SER A 290 5.63 16.60 5.17
N LEU A 291 6.79 16.04 4.84
CA LEU A 291 8.04 16.81 4.76
C LEU A 291 8.04 17.82 3.62
N ARG A 292 7.35 17.53 2.52
CA ARG A 292 7.27 18.41 1.35
C ARG A 292 6.08 19.36 1.36
N ASN A 293 5.08 19.17 2.23
CA ASN A 293 3.92 20.02 2.34
C ASN A 293 4.00 20.88 3.62
N LYS A 294 4.22 22.21 3.43
CA LYS A 294 4.33 23.15 4.54
C LYS A 294 3.06 23.21 5.42
N GLU A 295 1.89 23.01 4.86
CA GLU A 295 0.61 23.03 5.57
C GLU A 295 0.50 21.82 6.51
N VAL A 296 0.82 20.62 6.01
CA VAL A 296 0.87 19.38 6.82
C VAL A 296 1.93 19.48 7.90
N MET A 297 3.14 19.95 7.56
CA MET A 297 4.22 20.14 8.54
C MET A 297 3.84 21.14 9.63
N GLY A 298 3.18 22.25 9.27
CA GLY A 298 2.67 23.23 10.22
C GLY A 298 1.61 22.65 11.14
N ALA A 299 0.68 21.87 10.61
CA ALA A 299 -0.36 21.15 11.35
C ALA A 299 0.24 20.15 12.34
N LEU A 300 1.18 19.32 11.89
CA LEU A 300 1.88 18.37 12.76
C LEU A 300 2.60 19.05 13.93
N ARG A 301 3.28 20.18 13.67
CA ARG A 301 3.94 20.95 14.75
C ARG A 301 2.94 21.50 15.76
N ARG A 302 1.77 21.99 15.32
CA ARG A 302 0.73 22.48 16.23
C ARG A 302 0.14 21.35 17.07
N VAL A 303 -0.16 20.22 16.45
CA VAL A 303 -0.69 19.04 17.16
C VAL A 303 0.31 18.54 18.20
N LEU A 304 1.57 18.31 17.82
CA LEU A 304 2.61 17.87 18.74
C LEU A 304 2.84 18.88 19.87
N GLY A 305 2.82 20.18 19.59
CA GLY A 305 2.96 21.23 20.59
C GLY A 305 1.82 21.22 21.63
N LYS A 306 0.56 21.00 21.18
CA LYS A 306 -0.59 20.86 22.11
C LYS A 306 -0.44 19.65 23.04
N TYR A 307 0.01 18.51 22.51
CA TYR A 307 0.21 17.31 23.34
C TYR A 307 1.39 17.42 24.32
N MET A 308 2.49 18.08 23.91
CA MET A 308 3.61 18.34 24.82
C MET A 308 3.20 19.27 25.98
N LEU A 309 2.40 20.31 25.70
CA LEU A 309 1.88 21.21 26.76
C LEU A 309 0.93 20.48 27.71
N LEU A 310 0.05 19.61 27.17
CA LEU A 310 -0.84 18.80 28.02
C LEU A 310 -0.06 17.80 28.90
N ALA A 311 0.94 17.13 28.34
CA ALA A 311 1.80 16.22 29.11
C ALA A 311 2.56 16.96 30.23
N HIS A 312 3.00 18.19 29.95
CA HIS A 312 3.70 19.01 30.97
C HIS A 312 2.76 19.57 32.07
N SER A 313 1.48 19.68 31.76
CA SER A 313 0.46 20.12 32.73
C SER A 313 -0.08 18.99 33.64
N MET A 314 0.21 17.72 33.30
CA MET A 314 -0.20 16.52 34.05
C MET A 314 0.93 15.97 34.97
N LEU A 315 2.15 16.48 34.83
CA LEU A 315 3.31 16.19 35.69
C LEU A 315 3.47 17.28 36.75
#